data_e80d4c5184458ea1cf08b63827435678
#
_entry.id   e80d4c5184458ea1cf08b63827435678
#
_cell.length_a   1.000
_cell.length_b   1.000
_cell.length_c   1.000
_cell.angle_alpha   90.00
_cell.angle_beta   90.00
_cell.angle_gamma   90.00
#
_symmetry.space_group_name_H-M   'P 1'
#
loop_
_entity.id
_entity.type
_entity.pdbx_description
1 polymer ?
#
loop_
_entity_poly.entity_id
_entity_poly.type
_entity_poly.pdbx_seq_one_letter_code
_entity_poly.pdbx_strand_id
1 'polypeptide(L)'
;MASNQKVIYVYESFKSTTPNYLGTLFVENVRGRESYSFEYDADWLKSSANYMYLDPDLQLYAGRQYPTGAKNVFGLFADSSPDRWGRLLMTRRERILAEQEGRKPRKLLDSDFLLGVYDETRMGAIRFKLDKDGPFLSDDSETPTPPWTSLRTLEEASRQFENDESGLEQKWINQLIKPGSSLGGARPKATVLDTSGNLWIAKFPSKHDDVNVGAWEKVTHDLARLCGLDVPESMLIDFSKYGSTFLVRRFDRNGADSFRVRHDNARKNGWGIGCGRLQLS
;
A
#
# COMPACT_ATOMS: atom_id res chain seq x y z
N MET A 1 -3.49 -35.19 -3.25
CA MET A 1 -4.18 -33.90 -3.10
C MET A 1 -3.22 -32.85 -3.65
N ALA A 2 -3.58 -32.15 -4.71
CA ALA A 2 -2.72 -31.09 -5.24
C ALA A 2 -2.54 -30.01 -4.15
N SER A 3 -1.31 -29.73 -3.77
CA SER A 3 -0.99 -28.62 -2.88
C SER A 3 -1.44 -27.34 -3.56
N ASN A 4 -2.40 -26.62 -2.97
CA ASN A 4 -2.88 -25.34 -3.49
C ASN A 4 -1.89 -24.24 -3.02
N GLN A 5 -0.62 -24.38 -3.45
CA GLN A 5 0.46 -23.49 -3.13
C GLN A 5 0.58 -22.40 -4.21
N LYS A 6 0.51 -21.14 -3.81
CA LYS A 6 0.88 -20.00 -4.67
C LYS A 6 2.39 -19.73 -4.50
N VAL A 7 3.08 -19.56 -5.61
CA VAL A 7 4.50 -19.14 -5.66
C VAL A 7 4.54 -17.70 -6.13
N ILE A 8 5.16 -16.83 -5.35
CA ILE A 8 5.22 -15.39 -5.60
C ILE A 8 6.68 -14.97 -5.61
N TYR A 9 7.15 -14.45 -6.73
CA TYR A 9 8.51 -13.93 -6.86
C TYR A 9 8.57 -12.51 -6.34
N VAL A 10 9.45 -12.29 -5.38
CA VAL A 10 9.59 -11.02 -4.66
C VAL A 10 10.83 -10.30 -5.16
N TYR A 11 10.65 -9.04 -5.50
CA TYR A 11 11.71 -8.14 -5.95
C TYR A 11 11.79 -6.93 -5.02
N GLU A 12 12.98 -6.34 -4.92
CA GLU A 12 13.20 -5.10 -4.19
C GLU A 12 13.76 -4.01 -5.12
N SER A 13 13.46 -2.76 -4.79
CA SER A 13 13.94 -1.56 -5.51
C SER A 13 14.48 -0.53 -4.51
N PHE A 14 15.28 -0.96 -3.52
CA PHE A 14 15.74 -0.10 -2.42
C PHE A 14 16.76 0.95 -2.85
N LYS A 15 17.59 0.65 -3.83
CA LYS A 15 18.72 1.49 -4.22
C LYS A 15 18.85 1.65 -5.74
N SER A 16 17.97 1.05 -6.50
CA SER A 16 18.02 1.03 -7.96
C SER A 16 16.63 1.13 -8.55
N THR A 17 16.52 1.76 -9.71
CA THR A 17 15.31 1.73 -10.54
C THR A 17 15.12 0.34 -11.16
N THR A 18 16.20 -0.44 -11.31
CA THR A 18 16.13 -1.84 -11.75
C THR A 18 15.85 -2.72 -10.53
N PRO A 19 14.69 -3.39 -10.47
CA PRO A 19 14.35 -4.26 -9.34
C PRO A 19 15.27 -5.49 -9.28
N ASN A 20 15.78 -5.79 -8.08
CA ASN A 20 16.58 -6.99 -7.82
C ASN A 20 15.68 -8.11 -7.28
N TYR A 21 15.90 -9.33 -7.74
CA TYR A 21 15.20 -10.49 -7.21
C TYR A 21 15.65 -10.76 -5.76
N LEU A 22 14.68 -10.66 -4.84
CA LEU A 22 14.91 -10.80 -3.41
C LEU A 22 14.79 -12.26 -2.95
N GLY A 23 13.81 -12.97 -3.53
CA GLY A 23 13.49 -14.34 -3.13
C GLY A 23 12.08 -14.75 -3.49
N THR A 24 11.63 -15.86 -2.92
CA THR A 24 10.32 -16.45 -3.20
C THR A 24 9.47 -16.50 -1.95
N LEU A 25 8.24 -15.97 -2.06
CA LEU A 25 7.19 -16.10 -1.06
C LEU A 25 6.26 -17.24 -1.47
N PHE A 26 6.07 -18.20 -0.59
CA PHE A 26 5.17 -19.32 -0.77
C PHE A 26 3.95 -19.12 0.12
N VAL A 27 2.76 -19.31 -0.46
CA VAL A 27 1.50 -19.21 0.25
C VAL A 27 0.75 -20.54 0.09
N GLU A 28 0.52 -21.20 1.20
CA GLU A 28 -0.23 -22.45 1.25
C GLU A 28 -1.62 -22.20 1.83
N ASN A 29 -2.65 -22.66 1.13
CA ASN A 29 -4.02 -22.54 1.64
C ASN A 29 -4.50 -23.92 2.12
N VAL A 30 -4.74 -24.00 3.42
CA VAL A 30 -5.31 -25.18 4.06
C VAL A 30 -6.64 -24.82 4.71
N ARG A 31 -7.74 -25.33 4.12
CA ARG A 31 -9.11 -25.13 4.61
C ARG A 31 -9.49 -23.64 4.79
N GLY A 32 -9.08 -22.79 3.84
CA GLY A 32 -9.40 -21.36 3.87
C GLY A 32 -8.54 -20.50 4.81
N ARG A 33 -7.47 -21.08 5.36
CA ARG A 33 -6.42 -20.36 6.09
C ARG A 33 -5.13 -20.39 5.28
N GLU A 34 -4.50 -19.24 5.15
CA GLU A 34 -3.21 -19.13 4.47
C GLU A 34 -2.08 -19.17 5.50
N SER A 35 -1.02 -19.90 5.14
CA SER A 35 0.27 -19.88 5.81
C SER A 35 1.34 -19.41 4.83
N TYR A 36 2.27 -18.64 5.32
CA TYR A 36 3.30 -18.00 4.52
C TYR A 36 4.67 -18.55 4.91
N SER A 37 5.52 -18.76 3.91
CA SER A 37 6.95 -19.00 4.10
C SER A 37 7.73 -18.25 3.03
N PHE A 38 8.93 -17.81 3.37
CA PHE A 38 9.79 -17.05 2.46
C PHE A 38 11.18 -17.66 2.41
N GLU A 39 11.76 -17.64 1.22
CA GLU A 39 13.15 -18.09 0.97
C GLU A 39 13.87 -17.00 0.19
N TYR A 40 14.99 -16.52 0.74
CA TYR A 40 15.86 -15.58 0.04
C TYR A 40 16.52 -16.20 -1.17
N ASP A 41 16.73 -15.38 -2.19
CA ASP A 41 17.64 -15.73 -3.29
C ASP A 41 19.11 -15.81 -2.81
N ALA A 42 19.82 -16.84 -3.26
CA ALA A 42 21.18 -17.10 -2.82
C ALA A 42 22.17 -16.01 -3.25
N ASP A 43 21.96 -15.42 -4.44
CA ASP A 43 22.84 -14.36 -4.94
C ASP A 43 22.52 -13.03 -4.28
N TRP A 44 21.24 -12.79 -3.95
CA TRP A 44 20.85 -11.64 -3.15
C TRP A 44 21.49 -11.70 -1.75
N LEU A 45 21.48 -12.86 -1.09
CA LEU A 45 22.12 -13.03 0.22
C LEU A 45 23.61 -12.72 0.19
N LYS A 46 24.33 -13.16 -0.87
CA LYS A 46 25.75 -12.87 -1.03
C LYS A 46 26.03 -11.39 -1.21
N SER A 47 25.20 -10.69 -1.98
CA SER A 47 25.38 -9.27 -2.30
C SER A 47 24.94 -8.34 -1.17
N SER A 48 23.97 -8.75 -0.37
CA SER A 48 23.27 -7.90 0.60
C SER A 48 23.48 -8.30 2.05
N ALA A 49 24.16 -9.41 2.32
CA ALA A 49 24.35 -10.01 3.65
C ALA A 49 24.86 -9.05 4.74
N ASN A 50 25.49 -7.94 4.34
CA ASN A 50 26.05 -6.96 5.27
C ASN A 50 25.11 -5.78 5.58
N TYR A 51 23.88 -5.77 5.07
CA TYR A 51 23.21 -4.49 5.01
C TYR A 51 21.97 -4.32 5.86
N MET A 52 21.12 -5.34 6.09
CA MET A 52 19.89 -5.02 6.81
C MET A 52 18.91 -6.19 6.95
N TYR A 53 18.40 -6.39 8.15
CA TYR A 53 17.21 -7.22 8.34
C TYR A 53 16.00 -6.51 7.72
N LEU A 54 15.27 -7.22 6.86
CA LEU A 54 14.07 -6.70 6.18
C LEU A 54 12.84 -6.77 7.08
N ASP A 55 12.83 -7.77 7.95
CA ASP A 55 11.75 -8.09 8.87
C ASP A 55 12.35 -8.77 10.11
N PRO A 56 11.82 -8.54 11.32
CA PRO A 56 12.31 -9.24 12.52
C PRO A 56 12.22 -10.77 12.44
N ASP A 57 11.26 -11.28 11.66
CA ASP A 57 11.05 -12.72 11.47
C ASP A 57 11.86 -13.31 10.29
N LEU A 58 12.56 -12.46 9.51
CA LEU A 58 13.38 -12.87 8.37
C LEU A 58 14.86 -12.71 8.69
N GLN A 59 15.53 -13.83 8.98
CA GLN A 59 16.97 -13.87 9.22
C GLN A 59 17.72 -14.03 7.90
N LEU A 60 18.96 -13.51 7.82
CA LEU A 60 19.79 -13.54 6.60
C LEU A 60 20.49 -14.88 6.41
N TYR A 61 19.74 -15.95 6.12
CA TYR A 61 20.27 -17.26 5.77
C TYR A 61 19.45 -17.91 4.65
N ALA A 62 20.05 -18.89 3.98
CA ALA A 62 19.39 -19.68 2.95
C ALA A 62 18.39 -20.68 3.54
N GLY A 63 17.30 -20.92 2.80
CA GLY A 63 16.24 -21.86 3.17
C GLY A 63 14.95 -21.18 3.59
N ARG A 64 13.91 -21.99 3.72
CA ARG A 64 12.56 -21.50 4.05
C ARG A 64 12.47 -21.05 5.50
N GLN A 65 11.91 -19.88 5.65
CA GLN A 65 11.63 -19.25 6.93
C GLN A 65 10.12 -19.02 7.08
N TYR A 66 9.67 -18.99 8.31
CA TYR A 66 8.25 -18.88 8.65
C TYR A 66 8.04 -17.73 9.63
N PRO A 67 6.88 -17.03 9.58
CA PRO A 67 6.55 -16.03 10.59
C PRO A 67 6.56 -16.63 11.99
N THR A 68 6.99 -15.87 12.99
CA THR A 68 7.08 -16.33 14.37
C THR A 68 5.84 -15.95 15.20
N GLY A 69 5.58 -16.69 16.26
CA GLY A 69 4.47 -16.44 17.17
C GLY A 69 3.10 -16.71 16.53
N ALA A 70 2.14 -15.84 16.79
CA ALA A 70 0.76 -15.95 16.29
C ALA A 70 0.54 -15.33 14.92
N LYS A 71 1.59 -14.88 14.24
CA LYS A 71 1.51 -14.23 12.94
C LYS A 71 1.37 -15.27 11.82
N ASN A 72 0.51 -14.98 10.86
CA ASN A 72 0.34 -15.82 9.66
C ASN A 72 1.17 -15.30 8.46
N VAL A 73 1.62 -14.02 8.52
CA VAL A 73 2.36 -13.34 7.46
C VAL A 73 3.49 -12.51 8.06
N PHE A 74 4.60 -12.36 7.34
CA PHE A 74 5.69 -11.46 7.73
C PHE A 74 5.26 -9.99 7.68
N GLY A 75 5.76 -9.16 8.60
CA GLY A 75 5.47 -7.73 8.66
C GLY A 75 5.78 -7.01 7.36
N LEU A 76 6.91 -7.35 6.71
CA LEU A 76 7.31 -6.82 5.41
C LEU A 76 6.21 -6.95 4.34
N PHE A 77 5.55 -8.10 4.28
CA PHE A 77 4.48 -8.34 3.29
C PHE A 77 3.14 -7.78 3.75
N ALA A 78 2.88 -7.76 5.07
CA ALA A 78 1.71 -7.08 5.62
C ALA A 78 1.75 -5.58 5.32
N ASP A 79 2.90 -4.92 5.47
CA ASP A 79 3.10 -3.49 5.16
C ASP A 79 2.97 -3.17 3.66
N SER A 80 3.18 -4.16 2.80
CA SER A 80 2.98 -4.06 1.35
C SER A 80 1.55 -4.38 0.91
N SER A 81 0.70 -4.80 1.84
CA SER A 81 -0.71 -5.11 1.62
C SER A 81 -1.60 -3.91 1.95
N PRO A 82 -2.83 -3.83 1.41
CA PRO A 82 -3.75 -2.76 1.75
C PRO A 82 -4.30 -2.90 3.17
N ASP A 83 -4.60 -1.79 3.81
CA ASP A 83 -5.34 -1.70 5.06
C ASP A 83 -6.86 -1.57 4.77
N ARG A 84 -7.66 -1.14 5.75
CA ARG A 84 -9.12 -1.16 5.72
C ARG A 84 -9.74 -0.52 4.48
N TRP A 85 -9.28 0.67 4.07
CA TRP A 85 -9.80 1.34 2.89
C TRP A 85 -9.58 0.54 1.61
N GLY A 86 -8.33 0.13 1.33
CA GLY A 86 -8.01 -0.65 0.16
C GLY A 86 -8.68 -2.03 0.16
N ARG A 87 -8.77 -2.69 1.33
CA ARG A 87 -9.49 -3.97 1.48
C ARG A 87 -11.00 -3.81 1.20
N LEU A 88 -11.60 -2.70 1.64
CA LEU A 88 -13.01 -2.39 1.36
C LEU A 88 -13.25 -2.23 -0.16
N LEU A 89 -12.40 -1.44 -0.84
CA LEU A 89 -12.47 -1.26 -2.29
C LEU A 89 -12.36 -2.59 -3.04
N MET A 90 -11.37 -3.41 -2.69
CA MET A 90 -11.15 -4.71 -3.34
C MET A 90 -12.30 -5.70 -3.08
N THR A 91 -12.84 -5.71 -1.87
CA THR A 91 -13.99 -6.57 -1.51
C THR A 91 -15.25 -6.16 -2.28
N ARG A 92 -15.53 -4.86 -2.41
CA ARG A 92 -16.66 -4.41 -3.21
C ARG A 92 -16.47 -4.70 -4.70
N ARG A 93 -15.25 -4.52 -5.23
CA ARG A 93 -14.94 -4.91 -6.61
C ARG A 93 -15.21 -6.39 -6.87
N GLU A 94 -14.81 -7.27 -5.96
CA GLU A 94 -15.10 -8.71 -6.07
C GLU A 94 -16.60 -9.00 -6.12
N ARG A 95 -17.40 -8.29 -5.31
CA ARG A 95 -18.88 -8.45 -5.33
C ARG A 95 -19.48 -8.04 -6.67
N ILE A 96 -19.06 -6.92 -7.23
CA ILE A 96 -19.51 -6.43 -8.54
C ILE A 96 -19.13 -7.42 -9.65
N LEU A 97 -17.89 -7.89 -9.67
CA LEU A 97 -17.43 -8.85 -10.67
C LEU A 97 -18.20 -10.19 -10.55
N ALA A 98 -18.42 -10.65 -9.33
CA ALA A 98 -19.19 -11.87 -9.10
C ALA A 98 -20.64 -11.76 -9.60
N GLU A 99 -21.28 -10.60 -9.40
CA GLU A 99 -22.62 -10.34 -9.92
C GLU A 99 -22.65 -10.34 -11.45
N GLN A 100 -21.69 -9.65 -12.09
CA GLN A 100 -21.57 -9.63 -13.55
C GLN A 100 -21.33 -11.02 -14.17
N GLU A 101 -20.57 -11.85 -13.47
CA GLU A 101 -20.25 -13.22 -13.88
C GLU A 101 -21.32 -14.24 -13.45
N GLY A 102 -22.39 -13.81 -12.77
CA GLY A 102 -23.46 -14.67 -12.28
C GLY A 102 -23.02 -15.70 -11.24
N ARG A 103 -21.96 -15.45 -10.51
CA ARG A 103 -21.38 -16.31 -9.47
C ARG A 103 -21.53 -15.72 -8.07
N LYS A 104 -21.32 -16.53 -7.05
CA LYS A 104 -21.23 -16.01 -5.67
C LYS A 104 -19.88 -15.32 -5.46
N PRO A 105 -19.86 -14.16 -4.73
CA PRO A 105 -18.62 -13.51 -4.35
C PRO A 105 -17.75 -14.46 -3.51
N ARG A 106 -16.48 -14.55 -3.85
CA ARG A 106 -15.51 -15.30 -3.04
C ARG A 106 -15.02 -14.45 -1.86
N LYS A 107 -14.67 -15.09 -0.77
CA LYS A 107 -13.95 -14.43 0.32
C LYS A 107 -12.51 -14.18 -0.12
N LEU A 108 -12.09 -12.92 -0.17
CA LEU A 108 -10.69 -12.58 -0.41
C LEU A 108 -9.83 -12.96 0.79
N LEU A 109 -8.67 -13.53 0.51
CA LEU A 109 -7.65 -13.91 1.49
C LEU A 109 -6.51 -12.89 1.50
N ASP A 110 -5.58 -12.98 2.46
CA ASP A 110 -4.49 -12.03 2.57
C ASP A 110 -3.59 -11.99 1.33
N SER A 111 -3.35 -13.13 0.68
CA SER A 111 -2.63 -13.17 -0.59
C SER A 111 -3.37 -12.44 -1.73
N ASP A 112 -4.70 -12.50 -1.78
CA ASP A 112 -5.49 -11.79 -2.79
C ASP A 112 -5.36 -10.26 -2.60
N PHE A 113 -5.36 -9.80 -1.34
CA PHE A 113 -5.13 -8.40 -1.04
C PHE A 113 -3.70 -7.98 -1.38
N LEU A 114 -2.69 -8.77 -1.00
CA LEU A 114 -1.30 -8.50 -1.33
C LEU A 114 -1.08 -8.38 -2.84
N LEU A 115 -1.62 -9.32 -3.61
CA LEU A 115 -1.41 -9.39 -5.05
C LEU A 115 -2.27 -8.40 -5.85
N GLY A 116 -3.42 -7.99 -5.30
CA GLY A 116 -4.36 -7.09 -5.97
C GLY A 116 -4.01 -5.60 -5.89
N VAL A 117 -2.94 -5.22 -5.20
CA VAL A 117 -2.46 -3.83 -5.14
C VAL A 117 -1.76 -3.46 -6.44
N TYR A 118 -2.11 -2.30 -7.00
CA TYR A 118 -1.45 -1.74 -8.18
C TYR A 118 0.03 -1.44 -7.88
N ASP A 119 0.94 -2.01 -8.70
CA ASP A 119 2.37 -2.00 -8.40
C ASP A 119 2.97 -0.58 -8.31
N GLU A 120 2.59 0.31 -9.22
CA GLU A 120 3.10 1.69 -9.25
C GLU A 120 2.79 2.44 -7.95
N THR A 121 1.59 2.28 -7.41
CA THR A 121 1.14 2.95 -6.19
C THR A 121 1.41 2.17 -4.92
N ARG A 122 1.93 0.93 -5.01
CA ARG A 122 2.24 0.09 -3.84
C ARG A 122 3.16 0.83 -2.87
N MET A 123 2.85 0.72 -1.58
CA MET A 123 3.70 1.30 -0.52
C MET A 123 5.03 0.56 -0.40
N GLY A 124 6.11 1.33 -0.17
CA GLY A 124 7.45 0.79 0.01
C GLY A 124 8.11 0.32 -1.29
N ALA A 125 9.17 -0.47 -1.16
CA ALA A 125 10.05 -0.85 -2.25
C ALA A 125 9.97 -2.32 -2.69
N ILE A 126 9.03 -3.09 -2.12
CA ILE A 126 8.82 -4.50 -2.47
C ILE A 126 7.83 -4.61 -3.61
N ARG A 127 8.15 -5.45 -4.59
CA ARG A 127 7.35 -5.70 -5.79
C ARG A 127 7.17 -7.20 -6.00
N PHE A 128 6.08 -7.58 -6.66
CA PHE A 128 5.70 -8.99 -6.80
C PHE A 128 5.44 -9.38 -8.26
N LYS A 129 5.80 -10.63 -8.58
CA LYS A 129 5.44 -11.29 -9.84
C LYS A 129 4.90 -12.69 -9.54
N LEU A 130 4.01 -13.21 -10.40
CA LEU A 130 3.59 -14.62 -10.40
C LEU A 130 4.40 -15.48 -11.38
N ASP A 131 5.05 -14.83 -12.33
CA ASP A 131 6.00 -15.43 -13.26
C ASP A 131 7.28 -14.57 -13.24
N LYS A 132 8.46 -15.21 -13.15
CA LYS A 132 9.74 -14.48 -13.12
C LYS A 132 9.94 -13.59 -14.33
N ASP A 133 9.52 -14.07 -15.49
CA ASP A 133 9.69 -13.40 -16.78
C ASP A 133 8.47 -12.51 -17.14
N GLY A 134 7.40 -12.60 -16.33
CA GLY A 134 6.18 -11.82 -16.50
C GLY A 134 6.29 -10.39 -15.97
N PRO A 135 5.22 -9.58 -16.14
CA PRO A 135 5.13 -8.23 -15.60
C PRO A 135 5.01 -8.26 -14.07
N PHE A 136 5.26 -7.11 -13.44
CA PHE A 136 4.89 -6.89 -12.04
C PHE A 136 3.37 -6.90 -11.89
N LEU A 137 2.89 -7.40 -10.74
CA LEU A 137 1.46 -7.59 -10.53
C LEU A 137 0.69 -6.29 -10.47
N SER A 138 -0.51 -6.37 -11.07
CA SER A 138 -1.42 -5.23 -11.24
C SER A 138 -0.78 -4.03 -11.93
N ASP A 139 0.21 -4.29 -12.81
CA ASP A 139 0.78 -3.30 -13.71
C ASP A 139 -0.13 -3.19 -14.93
N ASP A 140 -1.12 -2.31 -14.86
CA ASP A 140 -2.03 -2.00 -15.93
C ASP A 140 -1.69 -0.61 -16.46
N SER A 141 -0.93 -0.59 -17.54
CA SER A 141 -0.48 0.64 -18.20
C SER A 141 -1.59 1.43 -18.89
N GLU A 142 -2.76 0.81 -19.12
CA GLU A 142 -3.89 1.48 -19.79
C GLU A 142 -4.55 2.56 -18.91
N THR A 143 -4.43 2.45 -17.61
CA THR A 143 -4.99 3.45 -16.69
C THR A 143 -3.92 3.89 -15.68
N PRO A 144 -3.17 4.94 -15.98
CA PRO A 144 -2.10 5.46 -15.14
C PRO A 144 -2.65 6.00 -13.81
N THR A 145 -1.75 6.20 -12.83
CA THR A 145 -2.07 6.92 -11.59
C THR A 145 -2.71 8.27 -11.92
N PRO A 146 -3.88 8.60 -11.35
CA PRO A 146 -4.61 9.80 -11.74
C PRO A 146 -3.79 11.07 -11.44
N PRO A 147 -3.84 12.05 -12.31
CA PRO A 147 -3.19 13.33 -12.09
C PRO A 147 -3.91 14.14 -10.99
N TRP A 148 -3.22 15.08 -10.44
CA TRP A 148 -3.72 16.04 -9.44
C TRP A 148 -5.04 16.71 -9.83
N THR A 149 -5.24 16.98 -11.12
CA THR A 149 -6.48 17.57 -11.65
C THR A 149 -7.72 16.71 -11.41
N SER A 150 -7.54 15.41 -11.10
CA SER A 150 -8.64 14.49 -10.78
C SER A 150 -9.09 14.54 -9.33
N LEU A 151 -8.45 15.31 -8.44
CA LEU A 151 -8.74 15.31 -7.00
C LEU A 151 -10.20 15.56 -6.66
N ARG A 152 -10.84 16.54 -7.30
CA ARG A 152 -12.26 16.84 -7.09
C ARG A 152 -13.16 15.64 -7.47
N THR A 153 -12.86 14.99 -8.58
CA THR A 153 -13.60 13.82 -9.06
C THR A 153 -13.40 12.62 -8.12
N LEU A 154 -12.20 12.44 -7.60
CA LEU A 154 -11.88 11.37 -6.65
C LEU A 154 -12.54 11.60 -5.27
N GLU A 155 -12.60 12.85 -4.79
CA GLU A 155 -13.34 13.19 -3.57
C GLU A 155 -14.83 12.87 -3.73
N GLU A 156 -15.45 13.31 -4.84
CA GLU A 156 -16.85 13.00 -5.13
C GLU A 156 -17.07 11.49 -5.25
N ALA A 157 -16.19 10.77 -5.96
CA ALA A 157 -16.29 9.32 -6.10
C ALA A 157 -16.20 8.63 -4.73
N SER A 158 -15.31 9.09 -3.84
CA SER A 158 -15.15 8.51 -2.50
C SER A 158 -16.41 8.75 -1.64
N ARG A 159 -17.01 9.93 -1.74
CA ARG A 159 -18.25 10.26 -1.04
C ARG A 159 -19.44 9.43 -1.54
N GLN A 160 -19.58 9.30 -2.86
CA GLN A 160 -20.63 8.46 -3.44
C GLN A 160 -20.44 6.98 -3.08
N PHE A 161 -19.20 6.52 -3.09
CA PHE A 161 -18.86 5.17 -2.66
C PHE A 161 -19.23 4.90 -1.19
N GLU A 162 -18.99 5.84 -0.27
CA GLU A 162 -19.41 5.69 1.12
C GLU A 162 -20.94 5.73 1.27
N ASN A 163 -21.66 6.48 0.42
CA ASN A 163 -23.12 6.62 0.45
C ASN A 163 -23.84 5.48 -0.30
N ASP A 164 -23.14 4.72 -1.14
CA ASP A 164 -23.70 3.59 -1.86
C ASP A 164 -24.01 2.43 -0.91
N GLU A 165 -25.26 2.34 -0.45
CA GLU A 165 -25.72 1.27 0.45
C GLU A 165 -25.79 -0.08 -0.25
N SER A 166 -26.01 -0.11 -1.58
CA SER A 166 -26.01 -1.34 -2.36
C SER A 166 -24.60 -1.93 -2.49
N GLY A 167 -23.58 -1.07 -2.53
CA GLY A 167 -22.17 -1.43 -2.74
C GLY A 167 -21.88 -1.97 -4.13
N LEU A 168 -22.75 -1.74 -5.10
CA LEU A 168 -22.70 -2.33 -6.45
C LEU A 168 -22.48 -1.31 -7.57
N GLU A 169 -22.33 -0.02 -7.24
CA GLU A 169 -22.04 1.00 -8.24
C GLU A 169 -20.59 0.93 -8.76
N GLN A 170 -20.39 0.18 -9.83
CA GLN A 170 -19.09 -0.03 -10.48
C GLN A 170 -18.35 1.26 -10.85
N LYS A 171 -19.09 2.29 -11.22
CA LYS A 171 -18.55 3.58 -11.64
C LYS A 171 -17.57 4.17 -10.60
N TRP A 172 -17.94 4.15 -9.32
CA TRP A 172 -17.13 4.71 -8.25
C TRP A 172 -15.95 3.81 -7.90
N ILE A 173 -16.17 2.49 -7.91
CA ILE A 173 -15.10 1.52 -7.69
C ILE A 173 -14.01 1.65 -8.74
N ASN A 174 -14.35 1.76 -10.02
CA ASN A 174 -13.38 1.87 -11.10
C ASN A 174 -12.49 3.12 -10.96
N GLN A 175 -13.01 4.22 -10.42
CA GLN A 175 -12.23 5.42 -10.17
C GLN A 175 -11.28 5.29 -8.96
N LEU A 176 -11.68 4.54 -7.94
CA LEU A 176 -10.99 4.49 -6.65
C LEU A 176 -10.04 3.31 -6.50
N ILE A 177 -10.27 2.21 -7.21
CA ILE A 177 -9.58 0.93 -6.93
C ILE A 177 -8.05 1.04 -7.14
N LYS A 178 -7.60 1.66 -8.21
CA LYS A 178 -6.16 1.80 -8.48
C LYS A 178 -5.50 2.79 -7.53
N PRO A 179 -5.95 4.06 -7.44
CA PRO A 179 -5.28 5.03 -6.60
C PRO A 179 -5.46 4.76 -5.10
N GLY A 180 -6.51 4.06 -4.69
CA GLY A 180 -6.86 3.85 -3.28
C GLY A 180 -6.45 2.50 -2.70
N SER A 181 -6.23 1.48 -3.53
CA SER A 181 -6.04 0.10 -3.06
C SER A 181 -4.74 -0.13 -2.29
N SER A 182 -3.71 0.68 -2.51
CA SER A 182 -2.38 0.49 -1.92
C SER A 182 -2.19 1.17 -0.56
N LEU A 183 -3.14 1.98 -0.11
CA LEU A 183 -2.95 2.90 1.00
C LEU A 183 -3.45 2.34 2.32
N GLY A 184 -2.72 2.64 3.42
CA GLY A 184 -3.07 2.27 4.78
C GLY A 184 -4.22 3.11 5.39
N GLY A 185 -4.82 2.64 6.49
CA GLY A 185 -5.88 3.33 7.24
C GLY A 185 -7.29 3.14 6.69
N ALA A 186 -8.29 3.68 7.40
CA ALA A 186 -9.72 3.45 7.13
C ALA A 186 -10.41 4.56 6.34
N ARG A 187 -9.84 5.78 6.33
CA ARG A 187 -10.44 6.94 5.64
C ARG A 187 -10.34 6.81 4.13
N PRO A 188 -11.31 7.41 3.39
CA PRO A 188 -11.22 7.57 1.94
C PRO A 188 -9.93 8.30 1.55
N LYS A 189 -9.18 7.72 0.64
CA LYS A 189 -7.92 8.30 0.15
C LYS A 189 -7.54 7.77 -1.22
N ALA A 190 -6.68 8.51 -1.90
CA ALA A 190 -6.12 8.11 -3.19
C ALA A 190 -4.68 8.58 -3.36
N THR A 191 -3.91 7.85 -4.15
CA THR A 191 -2.60 8.30 -4.66
C THR A 191 -2.83 9.10 -5.94
N VAL A 192 -2.20 10.25 -6.06
CA VAL A 192 -2.26 11.12 -7.24
C VAL A 192 -0.87 11.60 -7.63
N LEU A 193 -0.69 11.99 -8.89
CA LEU A 193 0.55 12.58 -9.42
C LEU A 193 0.41 14.11 -9.52
N ASP A 194 1.42 14.85 -9.04
CA ASP A 194 1.54 16.26 -9.33
C ASP A 194 2.08 16.51 -10.75
N THR A 195 2.19 17.76 -11.15
CA THR A 195 2.70 18.17 -12.47
C THR A 195 4.18 17.86 -12.68
N SER A 196 4.90 17.58 -11.60
CA SER A 196 6.32 17.21 -11.60
C SER A 196 6.55 15.70 -11.53
N GLY A 197 5.47 14.89 -11.52
CA GLY A 197 5.54 13.43 -11.45
C GLY A 197 5.75 12.88 -10.04
N ASN A 198 5.61 13.70 -8.99
CA ASN A 198 5.70 13.19 -7.61
C ASN A 198 4.37 12.58 -7.18
N LEU A 199 4.46 11.50 -6.41
CA LEU A 199 3.29 10.85 -5.82
C LEU A 199 2.88 11.54 -4.50
N TRP A 200 1.57 11.78 -4.38
CA TRP A 200 0.93 12.33 -3.20
C TRP A 200 -0.19 11.43 -2.72
N ILE A 201 -0.45 11.45 -1.42
CA ILE A 201 -1.62 10.83 -0.81
C ILE A 201 -2.62 11.95 -0.54
N ALA A 202 -3.78 11.88 -1.18
CA ALA A 202 -4.95 12.71 -0.87
C ALA A 202 -5.85 11.95 0.10
N LYS A 203 -6.17 12.55 1.24
CA LYS A 203 -7.12 12.03 2.24
C LYS A 203 -8.37 12.89 2.17
N PHE A 204 -9.48 12.27 1.77
CA PHE A 204 -10.75 12.96 1.53
C PHE A 204 -11.60 13.04 2.80
N PRO A 205 -12.54 14.01 2.87
CA PRO A 205 -13.57 13.98 3.89
C PRO A 205 -14.38 12.69 3.84
N SER A 206 -14.75 12.16 5.01
CA SER A 206 -15.60 10.97 5.15
C SER A 206 -16.98 11.38 5.65
N LYS A 207 -18.02 10.63 5.28
CA LYS A 207 -19.38 10.82 5.82
C LYS A 207 -19.48 10.62 7.35
N HIS A 208 -18.45 10.02 7.94
CA HIS A 208 -18.38 9.75 9.38
C HIS A 208 -17.62 10.82 10.16
N ASP A 209 -17.21 11.91 9.49
CA ASP A 209 -16.47 12.98 10.15
C ASP A 209 -17.41 13.94 10.88
N ASP A 210 -17.22 14.07 12.18
CA ASP A 210 -17.92 15.06 13.02
C ASP A 210 -17.24 16.44 13.01
N VAL A 211 -15.97 16.48 12.55
CA VAL A 211 -15.13 17.67 12.46
C VAL A 211 -14.36 17.68 11.15
N ASN A 212 -13.76 18.81 10.77
CA ASN A 212 -12.88 18.86 9.61
C ASN A 212 -11.54 18.17 9.89
N VAL A 213 -11.52 16.83 9.73
CA VAL A 213 -10.34 16.01 10.04
C VAL A 213 -9.16 16.34 9.14
N GLY A 214 -9.39 16.69 7.86
CA GLY A 214 -8.32 17.11 6.95
C GLY A 214 -7.61 18.38 7.46
N ALA A 215 -8.37 19.36 7.97
CA ALA A 215 -7.80 20.56 8.56
C ALA A 215 -7.01 20.26 9.85
N TRP A 216 -7.50 19.37 10.70
CA TRP A 216 -6.78 18.95 11.90
C TRP A 216 -5.48 18.17 11.58
N GLU A 217 -5.49 17.34 10.55
CA GLU A 217 -4.25 16.70 10.07
C GLU A 217 -3.22 17.75 9.60
N LYS A 218 -3.68 18.80 8.89
CA LYS A 218 -2.80 19.89 8.47
C LYS A 218 -2.21 20.67 9.65
N VAL A 219 -3.01 21.00 10.63
CA VAL A 219 -2.54 21.67 11.87
C VAL A 219 -1.48 20.82 12.57
N THR A 220 -1.75 19.52 12.76
CA THR A 220 -0.81 18.61 13.41
C THR A 220 0.50 18.50 12.63
N HIS A 221 0.42 18.43 11.31
CA HIS A 221 1.57 18.36 10.42
C HIS A 221 2.42 19.65 10.48
N ASP A 222 1.76 20.82 10.49
CA ASP A 222 2.46 22.11 10.59
C ASP A 222 3.11 22.30 11.95
N LEU A 223 2.46 21.86 13.04
CA LEU A 223 3.06 21.84 14.37
C LEU A 223 4.30 20.95 14.43
N ALA A 224 4.25 19.75 13.84
CA ALA A 224 5.40 18.85 13.76
C ALA A 224 6.59 19.54 13.06
N ARG A 225 6.33 20.24 11.95
CA ARG A 225 7.37 21.02 11.24
C ARG A 225 7.91 22.17 12.08
N LEU A 226 7.04 22.90 12.79
CA LEU A 226 7.47 23.99 13.69
C LEU A 226 8.30 23.46 14.87
N CYS A 227 8.07 22.22 15.32
CA CYS A 227 8.89 21.54 16.32
C CYS A 227 10.21 20.98 15.76
N GLY A 228 10.56 21.28 14.50
CA GLY A 228 11.81 20.85 13.88
C GLY A 228 11.82 19.37 13.42
N LEU A 229 10.67 18.73 13.37
CA LEU A 229 10.56 17.38 12.80
C LEU A 229 10.63 17.46 11.27
N ASP A 230 11.39 16.56 10.67
CA ASP A 230 11.42 16.40 9.22
C ASP A 230 10.16 15.66 8.78
N VAL A 231 9.22 16.40 8.19
CA VAL A 231 7.93 15.89 7.70
C VAL A 231 7.76 16.23 6.22
N PRO A 232 7.08 15.36 5.44
CA PRO A 232 6.86 15.59 4.02
C PRO A 232 6.09 16.88 3.75
N GLU A 233 6.20 17.39 2.54
CA GLU A 233 5.38 18.51 2.07
C GLU A 233 3.89 18.15 2.15
N SER A 234 3.07 19.11 2.60
CA SER A 234 1.62 18.92 2.75
C SER A 234 0.82 20.12 2.31
N MET A 235 -0.39 19.89 1.84
CA MET A 235 -1.33 20.91 1.41
C MET A 235 -2.74 20.60 1.93
N LEU A 236 -3.58 21.64 1.99
CA LEU A 236 -4.99 21.54 2.31
C LEU A 236 -5.78 22.20 1.18
N ILE A 237 -6.79 21.51 0.66
CA ILE A 237 -7.63 22.01 -0.44
C ILE A 237 -9.09 21.71 -0.13
N ASP A 238 -9.95 22.70 -0.39
CA ASP A 238 -11.40 22.59 -0.23
C ASP A 238 -12.04 22.38 -1.60
N PHE A 239 -12.63 21.21 -1.83
CA PHE A 239 -13.40 20.92 -3.04
C PHE A 239 -14.91 20.94 -2.79
N SER A 240 -15.33 20.70 -1.56
CA SER A 240 -16.72 20.60 -1.17
C SER A 240 -16.97 21.21 0.21
N LYS A 241 -18.25 21.31 0.59
CA LYS A 241 -18.68 21.78 1.93
C LYS A 241 -18.50 20.72 3.04
N TYR A 242 -18.08 19.52 2.69
CA TYR A 242 -18.05 18.39 3.64
C TYR A 242 -16.74 18.32 4.45
N GLY A 243 -15.78 19.16 4.15
CA GLY A 243 -14.48 19.23 4.80
C GLY A 243 -13.36 19.44 3.80
N SER A 244 -12.15 19.52 4.31
CA SER A 244 -10.96 19.76 3.50
C SER A 244 -10.27 18.45 3.14
N THR A 245 -9.79 18.35 1.92
CA THR A 245 -8.88 17.28 1.49
C THR A 245 -7.47 17.62 1.91
N PHE A 246 -6.87 16.76 2.74
CA PHE A 246 -5.46 16.87 3.15
C PHE A 246 -4.58 16.08 2.19
N LEU A 247 -3.54 16.74 1.69
CA LEU A 247 -2.55 16.13 0.80
C LEU A 247 -1.19 16.09 1.47
N VAL A 248 -0.50 14.97 1.30
CA VAL A 248 0.87 14.79 1.77
C VAL A 248 1.70 14.09 0.70
N ARG A 249 2.89 14.64 0.42
CA ARG A 249 3.83 14.05 -0.53
C ARG A 249 4.33 12.70 0.00
N ARG A 250 4.40 11.71 -0.87
CA ARG A 250 4.93 10.40 -0.48
C ARG A 250 6.45 10.49 -0.30
N PHE A 251 6.90 10.01 0.86
CA PHE A 251 8.32 9.96 1.21
C PHE A 251 9.03 8.69 0.69
N ASP A 252 8.27 7.68 0.31
CA ASP A 252 8.78 6.40 -0.18
C ASP A 252 9.07 6.41 -1.70
N ARG A 253 9.06 7.59 -2.31
CA ARG A 253 9.40 7.82 -3.72
C ARG A 253 10.36 8.98 -3.86
N ASN A 254 11.35 8.83 -4.74
CA ASN A 254 12.33 9.86 -5.07
C ASN A 254 12.19 10.23 -6.56
N GLY A 255 11.52 11.36 -6.82
CA GLY A 255 11.36 11.93 -8.16
C GLY A 255 10.49 11.11 -9.12
N ALA A 256 10.42 11.56 -10.36
CA ALA A 256 9.69 10.94 -11.46
C ALA A 256 10.24 9.55 -11.85
N ASP A 257 11.50 9.26 -11.54
CA ASP A 257 12.15 7.97 -11.85
C ASP A 257 11.77 6.85 -10.89
N SER A 258 10.74 7.06 -10.07
CA SER A 258 10.13 6.06 -9.17
C SER A 258 11.12 5.25 -8.33
N PHE A 259 12.23 5.88 -7.93
CA PHE A 259 13.14 5.28 -6.97
C PHE A 259 12.38 5.03 -5.66
N ARG A 260 12.19 3.76 -5.30
CA ARG A 260 11.42 3.37 -4.13
C ARG A 260 12.32 3.35 -2.90
N VAL A 261 11.94 4.10 -1.87
CA VAL A 261 12.69 4.13 -0.60
C VAL A 261 12.07 3.15 0.37
N ARG A 262 12.89 2.37 1.06
CA ARG A 262 12.41 1.51 2.13
C ARG A 262 11.94 2.34 3.32
N HIS A 263 10.87 1.91 3.96
CA HIS A 263 10.30 2.55 5.14
C HIS A 263 11.30 2.78 6.28
N ASP A 264 12.28 1.89 6.47
CA ASP A 264 13.32 2.03 7.52
C ASP A 264 14.41 3.05 7.17
N ASN A 265 14.67 3.32 5.89
CA ASN A 265 15.56 4.40 5.49
C ASN A 265 14.92 5.77 5.74
N ALA A 266 13.60 5.84 5.70
CA ALA A 266 12.86 7.01 6.15
C ALA A 266 13.16 7.32 7.64
N ARG A 267 13.22 6.30 8.51
CA ARG A 267 13.63 6.49 9.92
C ARG A 267 15.05 6.99 10.08
N LYS A 268 16.01 6.47 9.30
CA LYS A 268 17.42 6.91 9.36
C LYS A 268 17.64 8.31 8.81
N ASN A 269 16.79 8.74 7.87
CA ASN A 269 16.82 10.07 7.28
C ASN A 269 15.93 11.09 8.05
N GLY A 270 15.53 10.80 9.28
CA GLY A 270 14.70 11.69 10.10
C GLY A 270 13.19 11.60 9.86
N TRP A 271 12.74 10.72 8.95
CA TRP A 271 11.32 10.55 8.58
C TRP A 271 10.55 9.58 9.50
N GLY A 272 11.14 9.18 10.62
CA GLY A 272 10.52 8.30 11.58
C GLY A 272 9.78 9.06 12.66
N ILE A 273 8.47 8.88 12.79
CA ILE A 273 7.78 9.15 14.06
C ILE A 273 8.35 8.16 15.07
N GLY A 274 9.39 8.59 15.77
CA GLY A 274 9.93 7.88 16.90
C GLY A 274 8.87 7.85 17.99
N CYS A 275 8.22 6.72 18.20
CA CYS A 275 7.61 6.40 19.48
C CYS A 275 8.77 6.17 20.47
N GLY A 276 9.48 7.26 20.81
CA GLY A 276 10.45 7.29 21.89
C GLY A 276 9.69 7.05 23.19
N ARG A 277 9.98 5.94 23.86
CA ARG A 277 9.66 5.82 25.29
C ARG A 277 10.24 7.04 25.99
N LEU A 278 9.39 7.91 26.44
CA LEU A 278 9.75 8.88 27.50
C LEU A 278 10.14 8.04 28.71
N GLN A 279 11.44 7.86 28.94
CA GLN A 279 11.94 7.53 30.25
C GLN A 279 11.83 8.82 31.07
N LEU A 280 10.81 8.87 31.92
CA LEU A 280 10.75 9.81 33.02
C LEU A 280 11.77 9.33 34.03
N SER A 281 12.84 10.11 34.19
CA SER A 281 13.75 10.05 35.34
C SER A 281 13.13 10.78 36.51
#